data_00c50146ace6a2753e47bf8ae4df9078
#
_entry.id   00c50146ace6a2753e47bf8ae4df9078
#
_cell.length_a   1.000
_cell.length_b   1.000
_cell.length_c   1.000
_cell.angle_alpha   90.00
_cell.angle_beta   90.00
_cell.angle_gamma   90.00
#
_symmetry.space_group_name_H-M   'P 1'
#
loop_
_entity.id
_entity.type
_entity.pdbx_description
1 polymer ?
#
loop_
_entity_poly.entity_id
_entity_poly.type
_entity_poly.pdbx_seq_one_letter_code
_entity_poly.pdbx_strand_id
1 'polypeptide(L)'
;MIEVIYKEENPDIQEGEEGFCLPRNIRQIGVAGEKYKIYMEDYVYTFLIRLARTEENQEVQKGRVAVLTGEIKWKTGTAYLFIRGAVMAEDMEAAVDHLDFSVQVWKQIHEDQKKYFEDQEIVGWFFSQPRISMEATELLEKVHLKHFGGEKVLMLMEPQESEDAFFRY
;
A
#
# COMPACT_ATOMS: atom_id res chain seq x y z
N MET A 1 9.01 10.75 -1.46
CA MET A 1 9.17 9.33 -1.82
C MET A 1 9.95 8.62 -0.74
N ILE A 2 9.49 7.46 -0.35
CA ILE A 2 10.16 6.61 0.64
C ILE A 2 10.70 5.40 -0.11
N GLU A 3 12.01 5.18 -0.03
CA GLU A 3 12.60 4.00 -0.63
C GLU A 3 12.32 2.77 0.23
N VAL A 4 12.10 1.64 -0.43
CA VAL A 4 11.90 0.38 0.28
C VAL A 4 13.25 -0.11 0.80
N ILE A 5 13.35 -0.25 2.12
CA ILE A 5 14.46 -0.92 2.75
C ILE A 5 13.93 -2.24 3.29
N TYR A 6 14.32 -3.32 2.64
CA TYR A 6 13.94 -4.63 3.07
C TYR A 6 14.74 -5.03 4.31
N LYS A 7 14.05 -5.30 5.39
CA LYS A 7 14.67 -5.77 6.61
C LYS A 7 13.78 -6.84 7.22
N GLU A 8 14.27 -8.06 7.25
CA GLU A 8 13.54 -9.12 7.95
C GLU A 8 13.52 -8.83 9.44
N GLU A 9 12.30 -8.82 9.97
CA GLU A 9 12.13 -8.69 11.41
C GLU A 9 12.51 -9.99 12.12
N ASN A 10 13.11 -9.84 13.28
CA ASN A 10 13.35 -10.94 14.17
C ASN A 10 12.01 -11.58 14.55
N PRO A 11 11.89 -12.93 14.63
CA PRO A 11 10.65 -13.58 15.01
C PRO A 11 10.15 -13.21 16.42
N ASP A 12 10.99 -12.64 17.25
CA ASP A 12 10.58 -12.17 18.56
C ASP A 12 9.94 -10.78 18.45
N ILE A 13 9.00 -10.51 19.36
CA ILE A 13 8.38 -9.19 19.45
C ILE A 13 9.45 -8.18 19.83
N GLN A 14 9.64 -7.18 18.97
CA GLN A 14 10.56 -6.09 19.25
C GLN A 14 9.80 -4.87 19.72
N GLU A 15 10.33 -4.19 20.72
CA GLU A 15 9.87 -2.86 21.05
C GLU A 15 10.40 -1.89 19.99
N GLY A 16 9.52 -1.08 19.40
CA GLY A 16 9.95 0.00 18.55
C GLY A 16 10.68 1.08 19.36
N GLU A 17 11.41 1.94 18.67
CA GLU A 17 12.16 3.04 19.29
C GLU A 17 11.31 3.91 20.21
N GLU A 18 10.02 3.98 19.96
CA GLU A 18 9.06 4.78 20.72
C GLU A 18 8.22 3.93 21.70
N GLY A 19 8.66 2.70 21.99
CA GLY A 19 7.98 1.83 22.94
C GLY A 19 6.78 1.07 22.39
N PHE A 20 6.65 0.97 21.08
CA PHE A 20 5.67 0.09 20.46
C PHE A 20 6.16 -1.34 20.44
N CYS A 21 5.26 -2.28 20.74
CA CYS A 21 5.51 -3.70 20.45
C CYS A 21 5.14 -3.97 18.99
N LEU A 22 6.12 -4.37 18.19
CA LEU A 22 5.88 -4.70 16.80
C LEU A 22 5.37 -6.14 16.68
N PRO A 23 4.35 -6.39 15.84
CA PRO A 23 3.89 -7.74 15.61
C PRO A 23 4.96 -8.58 14.89
N ARG A 24 4.82 -9.91 14.97
CA ARG A 24 5.67 -10.81 14.19
C ARG A 24 5.30 -10.74 12.70
N ASN A 25 6.23 -11.19 11.86
CA ASN A 25 6.00 -11.32 10.41
C ASN A 25 5.61 -9.99 9.76
N ILE A 26 6.34 -8.93 10.10
CA ILE A 26 6.20 -7.62 9.47
C ILE A 26 7.51 -7.22 8.80
N ARG A 27 7.39 -6.33 7.83
CA ARG A 27 8.52 -5.70 7.14
C ARG A 27 8.52 -4.23 7.43
N GLN A 28 9.68 -3.70 7.76
CA GLN A 28 9.86 -2.26 7.87
C GLN A 28 10.25 -1.70 6.50
N ILE A 29 9.54 -0.66 6.08
CA ILE A 29 9.76 0.01 4.82
C ILE A 29 10.04 1.48 5.13
N GLY A 30 11.13 2.02 4.58
CA GLY A 30 11.54 3.40 4.80
C GLY A 30 12.92 3.51 5.44
N VAL A 31 13.40 4.74 5.56
CA VAL A 31 14.73 5.06 6.08
C VAL A 31 14.67 5.27 7.59
N ALA A 32 15.62 4.67 8.30
CA ALA A 32 15.73 4.87 9.74
C ALA A 32 15.96 6.36 10.06
N GLY A 33 15.22 6.89 11.02
CA GLY A 33 15.30 8.28 11.44
C GLY A 33 14.32 9.23 10.76
N GLU A 34 13.61 8.79 9.75
CA GLU A 34 12.54 9.59 9.17
C GLU A 34 11.33 9.68 10.12
N LYS A 35 10.59 10.78 10.00
CA LYS A 35 9.38 11.00 10.80
C LYS A 35 8.17 10.19 10.35
N TYR A 36 8.39 9.26 9.42
CA TYR A 36 7.33 8.43 8.87
C TYR A 36 7.86 7.03 8.64
N LYS A 37 7.32 6.07 9.36
CA LYS A 37 7.76 4.68 9.26
C LYS A 37 6.61 3.80 8.80
N ILE A 38 6.89 2.92 7.84
CA ILE A 38 5.90 2.03 7.25
C ILE A 38 6.26 0.59 7.58
N TYR A 39 5.29 -0.13 8.11
CA TYR A 39 5.40 -1.56 8.40
C TYR A 39 4.29 -2.29 7.65
N MET A 40 4.62 -3.41 7.03
CA MET A 40 3.66 -4.21 6.29
C MET A 40 3.74 -5.67 6.74
N GLU A 41 2.60 -6.29 7.00
CA GLU A 41 2.55 -7.72 7.29
C GLU A 41 2.91 -8.53 6.05
N ASP A 42 3.63 -9.63 6.24
CA ASP A 42 4.15 -10.45 5.14
C ASP A 42 3.05 -10.99 4.23
N TYR A 43 1.92 -11.39 4.80
CA TYR A 43 0.83 -11.93 3.99
C TYR A 43 0.22 -10.87 3.06
N VAL A 44 0.23 -9.61 3.47
CA VAL A 44 -0.24 -8.50 2.62
C VAL A 44 0.69 -8.32 1.43
N TYR A 45 1.99 -8.32 1.68
CA TYR A 45 2.98 -8.22 0.61
C TYR A 45 2.84 -9.37 -0.39
N THR A 46 2.69 -10.58 0.10
CA THR A 46 2.47 -11.76 -0.73
C THR A 46 1.21 -11.64 -1.58
N PHE A 47 0.12 -11.17 -0.99
CA PHE A 47 -1.14 -10.92 -1.70
C PHE A 47 -0.96 -9.90 -2.82
N LEU A 48 -0.28 -8.79 -2.54
CA LEU A 48 -0.06 -7.72 -3.52
C LEU A 48 0.81 -8.18 -4.68
N ILE A 49 1.85 -8.98 -4.42
CA ILE A 49 2.67 -9.58 -5.48
C ILE A 49 1.83 -10.48 -6.37
N ARG A 50 1.00 -11.32 -5.79
CA ARG A 50 0.11 -12.20 -6.55
C ARG A 50 -0.88 -11.42 -7.40
N LEU A 51 -1.45 -10.36 -6.83
CA LEU A 51 -2.36 -9.47 -7.55
C LEU A 51 -1.66 -8.83 -8.75
N ALA A 52 -0.44 -8.33 -8.55
CA ALA A 52 0.34 -7.68 -9.59
C ALA A 52 0.75 -8.63 -10.72
N ARG A 53 0.98 -9.90 -10.39
CA ARG A 53 1.47 -10.92 -11.33
C ARG A 53 0.39 -11.80 -11.93
N THR A 54 -0.89 -11.44 -11.81
CA THR A 54 -1.98 -12.23 -12.38
C THR A 54 -1.86 -12.30 -13.91
N GLU A 55 -2.00 -13.49 -14.49
CA GLU A 55 -1.84 -13.71 -15.94
C GLU A 55 -2.75 -12.86 -16.80
N GLU A 56 -3.93 -12.56 -16.34
CA GLU A 56 -4.88 -11.67 -17.01
C GLU A 56 -4.31 -10.29 -17.34
N ASN A 57 -3.25 -9.89 -16.66
CA ASN A 57 -2.58 -8.63 -16.90
C ASN A 57 -1.63 -8.65 -18.08
N GLN A 58 -1.21 -9.82 -18.56
CA GLN A 58 -0.17 -9.92 -19.57
C GLN A 58 -0.66 -9.54 -20.97
N GLU A 59 -1.93 -9.81 -21.27
CA GLU A 59 -2.49 -9.55 -22.60
C GLU A 59 -2.93 -8.10 -22.79
N VAL A 60 -3.38 -7.43 -21.74
CA VAL A 60 -4.05 -6.12 -21.86
C VAL A 60 -3.26 -4.99 -21.16
N GLN A 61 -2.15 -5.28 -20.51
CA GLN A 61 -1.38 -4.30 -19.72
C GLN A 61 -2.25 -3.50 -18.74
N LYS A 62 -3.25 -4.16 -18.20
CA LYS A 62 -4.20 -3.55 -17.29
C LYS A 62 -3.59 -3.36 -15.91
N GLY A 63 -3.80 -2.19 -15.33
CA GLY A 63 -3.37 -1.92 -13.96
C GLY A 63 -4.19 -2.69 -12.92
N ARG A 64 -3.57 -2.96 -11.78
CA ARG A 64 -4.23 -3.54 -10.62
C ARG A 64 -4.20 -2.53 -9.48
N VAL A 65 -5.33 -2.40 -8.81
CA VAL A 65 -5.50 -1.45 -7.70
C VAL A 65 -6.02 -2.19 -6.49
N ALA A 66 -5.49 -1.84 -5.33
CA ALA A 66 -6.00 -2.28 -4.05
C ALA A 66 -5.95 -1.13 -3.06
N VAL A 67 -6.82 -1.18 -2.07
CA VAL A 67 -6.79 -0.24 -0.94
C VAL A 67 -6.10 -0.94 0.22
N LEU A 68 -5.17 -0.24 0.85
CA LEU A 68 -4.39 -0.76 1.97
C LEU A 68 -5.08 -0.37 3.28
N THR A 69 -5.22 -1.32 4.17
CA THR A 69 -5.87 -1.12 5.47
C THR A 69 -4.92 -1.42 6.62
N GLY A 70 -5.21 -0.84 7.75
CA GLY A 70 -4.40 -1.01 8.95
C GLY A 70 -4.65 0.11 9.95
N GLU A 71 -3.57 0.68 10.45
CA GLU A 71 -3.65 1.78 11.42
C GLU A 71 -2.46 2.72 11.29
N ILE A 72 -2.69 3.97 11.63
CA ILE A 72 -1.64 4.99 11.73
C ILE A 72 -1.55 5.43 13.19
N LYS A 73 -0.36 5.30 13.77
CA LYS A 73 -0.10 5.71 15.14
C LYS A 73 0.94 6.82 15.16
N TRP A 74 0.69 7.85 15.94
CA TRP A 74 1.62 8.94 16.15
C TRP A 74 2.27 8.83 17.52
N LYS A 75 3.59 8.94 17.55
CA LYS A 75 4.32 8.98 18.81
C LYS A 75 5.58 9.83 18.66
N THR A 76 5.72 10.81 19.53
CA THR A 76 6.88 11.72 19.59
C THR A 76 7.21 12.36 18.24
N GLY A 77 6.17 12.77 17.48
CA GLY A 77 6.33 13.40 16.18
C GLY A 77 6.61 12.45 15.01
N THR A 78 6.65 11.15 15.25
CA THR A 78 6.83 10.13 14.23
C THR A 78 5.51 9.42 13.95
N ALA A 79 5.15 9.30 12.68
CA ALA A 79 4.01 8.51 12.24
C ALA A 79 4.44 7.07 11.97
N TYR A 80 3.71 6.13 12.57
CA TYR A 80 3.89 4.70 12.35
C TYR A 80 2.68 4.18 11.59
N LEU A 81 2.89 3.82 10.36
CA LEU A 81 1.83 3.31 9.49
C LEU A 81 1.96 1.79 9.40
N PHE A 82 0.95 1.09 9.88
CA PHE A 82 0.91 -0.37 9.87
C PHE A 82 -0.09 -0.83 8.81
N ILE A 83 0.42 -1.50 7.78
CA ILE A 83 -0.40 -2.08 6.72
C ILE A 83 -0.68 -3.53 7.10
N ARG A 84 -1.94 -3.81 7.44
CA ARG A 84 -2.37 -5.08 7.98
C ARG A 84 -3.34 -5.83 7.10
N GLY A 85 -3.84 -5.19 6.05
CA GLY A 85 -4.75 -5.79 5.10
C GLY A 85 -4.74 -5.06 3.77
N ALA A 86 -5.37 -5.67 2.79
CA ALA A 86 -5.57 -5.07 1.48
C ALA A 86 -6.88 -5.54 0.88
N VAL A 87 -7.60 -4.64 0.24
CA VAL A 87 -8.85 -4.92 -0.44
C VAL A 87 -8.67 -4.61 -1.92
N MET A 88 -8.81 -5.63 -2.77
CA MET A 88 -8.72 -5.44 -4.20
C MET A 88 -9.90 -4.60 -4.71
N ALA A 89 -9.62 -3.63 -5.58
CA ALA A 89 -10.66 -2.89 -6.29
C ALA A 89 -11.14 -3.71 -7.48
N GLU A 90 -12.30 -4.33 -7.36
CA GLU A 90 -12.89 -5.13 -8.41
C GLU A 90 -13.52 -4.23 -9.48
N ASP A 91 -13.53 -4.72 -10.72
CA ASP A 91 -14.15 -4.03 -11.86
C ASP A 91 -13.71 -2.58 -12.05
N MET A 92 -12.53 -2.25 -11.58
CA MET A 92 -11.93 -0.94 -11.77
C MET A 92 -11.03 -0.96 -12.99
N GLU A 93 -11.33 -0.09 -13.95
CA GLU A 93 -10.42 0.14 -15.06
C GLU A 93 -9.29 1.04 -14.59
N ALA A 94 -8.07 0.54 -14.71
CA ALA A 94 -6.91 1.27 -14.25
C ALA A 94 -5.75 1.12 -15.22
N ALA A 95 -5.17 2.24 -15.58
CA ALA A 95 -3.95 2.32 -16.36
C ALA A 95 -3.19 3.57 -15.93
N VAL A 96 -1.91 3.65 -16.25
CA VAL A 96 -1.07 4.77 -15.85
C VAL A 96 -1.57 6.13 -16.36
N ASP A 97 -2.34 6.13 -17.44
CA ASP A 97 -2.91 7.33 -18.07
C ASP A 97 -4.42 7.48 -17.84
N HIS A 98 -5.06 6.51 -17.20
CA HIS A 98 -6.50 6.52 -16.94
C HIS A 98 -6.81 5.79 -15.65
N LEU A 99 -7.05 6.53 -14.59
CA LEU A 99 -7.23 5.96 -13.26
C LEU A 99 -8.11 6.86 -12.41
N ASP A 100 -9.22 6.31 -11.93
CA ASP A 100 -10.02 6.96 -10.90
C ASP A 100 -10.91 5.95 -10.18
N PHE A 101 -11.27 6.26 -8.94
CA PHE A 101 -12.16 5.47 -8.12
C PHE A 101 -13.59 5.96 -8.30
N SER A 102 -14.47 5.12 -8.83
CA SER A 102 -15.89 5.45 -8.93
C SER A 102 -16.60 5.23 -7.60
N VAL A 103 -17.81 5.76 -7.48
CA VAL A 103 -18.69 5.53 -6.32
C VAL A 103 -18.95 4.04 -6.13
N GLN A 104 -19.14 3.30 -7.21
CA GLN A 104 -19.40 1.86 -7.17
C GLN A 104 -18.20 1.07 -6.68
N VAL A 105 -17.00 1.44 -7.13
CA VAL A 105 -15.76 0.84 -6.66
C VAL A 105 -15.59 1.09 -5.15
N TRP A 106 -15.80 2.31 -4.69
CA TRP A 106 -15.74 2.62 -3.26
C TRP A 106 -16.75 1.85 -2.44
N LYS A 107 -17.95 1.66 -2.97
CA LYS A 107 -18.97 0.86 -2.30
C LYS A 107 -18.50 -0.58 -2.10
N GLN A 108 -17.95 -1.20 -3.13
CA GLN A 108 -17.40 -2.55 -3.06
C GLN A 108 -16.24 -2.63 -2.06
N ILE A 109 -15.32 -1.66 -2.09
CA ILE A 109 -14.18 -1.61 -1.18
C ILE A 109 -14.65 -1.50 0.28
N HIS A 110 -15.60 -0.63 0.57
CA HIS A 110 -16.12 -0.46 1.94
C HIS A 110 -16.86 -1.71 2.44
N GLU A 111 -17.61 -2.38 1.58
CA GLU A 111 -18.28 -3.63 1.92
C GLU A 111 -17.27 -4.72 2.26
N ASP A 112 -16.23 -4.89 1.47
CA ASP A 112 -15.19 -5.88 1.70
C ASP A 112 -14.34 -5.53 2.93
N GLN A 113 -14.03 -4.27 3.13
CA GLN A 113 -13.30 -3.81 4.32
C GLN A 113 -14.09 -4.14 5.58
N LYS A 114 -15.38 -3.86 5.59
CA LYS A 114 -16.24 -4.15 6.73
C LYS A 114 -16.33 -5.64 7.00
N LYS A 115 -16.33 -6.46 5.95
CA LYS A 115 -16.42 -7.91 6.07
C LYS A 115 -15.15 -8.55 6.60
N TYR A 116 -13.98 -8.11 6.15
CA TYR A 116 -12.70 -8.76 6.41
C TYR A 116 -11.78 -7.98 7.35
N PHE A 117 -11.91 -6.66 7.41
CA PHE A 117 -11.00 -5.78 8.14
C PHE A 117 -11.77 -4.69 8.90
N GLU A 118 -12.81 -5.11 9.62
CA GLU A 118 -13.73 -4.18 10.30
C GLU A 118 -13.05 -3.23 11.29
N ASP A 119 -12.01 -3.70 11.96
CA ASP A 119 -11.28 -2.94 12.97
C ASP A 119 -10.10 -2.14 12.41
N GLN A 120 -9.95 -2.10 11.08
CA GLN A 120 -8.87 -1.40 10.41
C GLN A 120 -9.41 -0.19 9.64
N GLU A 121 -8.57 0.83 9.51
CA GLU A 121 -8.85 2.00 8.69
C GLU A 121 -8.09 1.93 7.37
N ILE A 122 -8.48 2.75 6.39
CA ILE A 122 -7.74 2.91 5.14
C ILE A 122 -6.48 3.71 5.43
N VAL A 123 -5.32 3.14 5.09
CA VAL A 123 -4.02 3.78 5.33
C VAL A 123 -3.27 4.09 4.04
N GLY A 124 -3.77 3.65 2.90
CA GLY A 124 -3.15 3.91 1.62
C GLY A 124 -3.79 3.14 0.50
N TRP A 125 -3.09 3.09 -0.62
CA TRP A 125 -3.53 2.33 -1.78
C TRP A 125 -2.35 1.82 -2.57
N PHE A 126 -2.63 0.84 -3.41
CA PHE A 126 -1.64 0.11 -4.20
C PHE A 126 -2.03 0.21 -5.66
N PHE A 127 -1.06 0.49 -6.52
CA PHE A 127 -1.23 0.44 -7.96
C PHE A 127 -0.06 -0.30 -8.58
N SER A 128 -0.38 -1.22 -9.49
CA SER A 128 0.62 -1.99 -10.22
C SER A 128 0.22 -2.12 -11.68
N GLN A 129 1.17 -1.97 -12.56
CA GLN A 129 0.99 -2.19 -13.99
C GLN A 129 2.32 -2.68 -14.56
N PRO A 130 2.30 -3.69 -15.46
CA PRO A 130 3.53 -4.14 -16.13
C PRO A 130 4.21 -2.97 -16.86
N ARG A 131 5.53 -2.87 -16.70
CA ARG A 131 6.37 -1.83 -17.32
C ARG A 131 6.06 -0.41 -16.84
N ILE A 132 5.43 -0.27 -15.69
CA ILE A 132 5.20 1.06 -15.12
C ILE A 132 6.53 1.72 -14.77
N SER A 133 6.61 3.03 -15.03
CA SER A 133 7.68 3.83 -14.45
C SER A 133 7.48 3.94 -12.95
N MET A 134 8.54 3.75 -12.17
CA MET A 134 8.49 3.84 -10.72
C MET A 134 8.55 5.29 -10.23
N GLU A 135 8.07 6.22 -11.03
CA GLU A 135 7.97 7.63 -10.70
C GLU A 135 6.52 8.02 -10.42
N ALA A 136 6.33 8.90 -9.44
CA ALA A 136 5.02 9.44 -9.15
C ALA A 136 4.60 10.41 -10.26
N THR A 137 3.53 10.07 -10.98
CA THR A 137 2.99 10.92 -12.03
C THR A 137 1.98 11.92 -11.46
N GLU A 138 1.67 12.97 -12.23
CA GLU A 138 0.64 13.93 -11.85
C GLU A 138 -0.73 13.29 -11.67
N LEU A 139 -1.05 12.30 -12.49
CA LEU A 139 -2.32 11.58 -12.37
C LEU A 139 -2.40 10.81 -11.04
N LEU A 140 -1.34 10.11 -10.67
CA LEU A 140 -1.29 9.36 -9.41
C LEU A 140 -1.39 10.30 -8.21
N GLU A 141 -0.71 11.42 -8.25
CA GLU A 141 -0.81 12.45 -7.21
C GLU A 141 -2.23 13.00 -7.09
N LYS A 142 -2.87 13.33 -8.22
CA LYS A 142 -4.25 13.80 -8.25
C LYS A 142 -5.21 12.80 -7.62
N VAL A 143 -5.12 11.53 -8.01
CA VAL A 143 -5.97 10.47 -7.46
C VAL A 143 -5.73 10.32 -5.97
N HIS A 144 -4.48 10.32 -5.56
CA HIS A 144 -4.12 10.22 -4.15
C HIS A 144 -4.71 11.34 -3.31
N LEU A 145 -4.52 12.58 -3.73
CA LEU A 145 -5.01 13.75 -3.00
C LEU A 145 -6.54 13.82 -2.99
N LYS A 146 -7.18 13.40 -4.07
CA LYS A 146 -8.63 13.37 -4.16
C LYS A 146 -9.29 12.37 -3.21
N HIS A 147 -8.68 11.18 -3.06
CA HIS A 147 -9.33 10.05 -2.37
C HIS A 147 -8.68 9.68 -1.04
N PHE A 148 -7.40 9.94 -0.84
CA PHE A 148 -6.66 9.45 0.32
C PHE A 148 -6.09 10.55 1.21
N GLY A 149 -5.57 11.62 0.64
CA GLY A 149 -5.01 12.72 1.42
C GLY A 149 -3.58 12.49 1.92
N GLY A 150 -3.06 13.43 2.69
CA GLY A 150 -1.63 13.56 2.99
C GLY A 150 -1.02 12.58 3.98
N GLU A 151 -1.81 11.90 4.81
CA GLU A 151 -1.29 10.97 5.81
C GLU A 151 -1.17 9.54 5.28
N LYS A 152 -1.77 9.25 4.14
CA LYS A 152 -1.84 7.94 3.55
C LYS A 152 -0.75 7.77 2.50
N VAL A 153 -0.44 6.51 2.18
CA VAL A 153 0.64 6.20 1.24
C VAL A 153 0.13 5.60 -0.05
N LEU A 154 0.87 5.83 -1.12
CA LEU A 154 0.73 5.12 -2.38
C LEU A 154 1.90 4.15 -2.52
N MET A 155 1.60 2.88 -2.74
CA MET A 155 2.58 1.87 -3.08
C MET A 155 2.49 1.55 -4.57
N LEU A 156 3.57 1.80 -5.29
CA LEU A 156 3.71 1.39 -6.69
C LEU A 156 4.49 0.10 -6.78
N MET A 157 4.09 -0.77 -7.71
CA MET A 157 4.83 -2.00 -7.96
C MET A 157 4.91 -2.27 -9.47
N GLU A 158 6.12 -2.57 -9.94
CA GLU A 158 6.36 -3.12 -11.28
C GLU A 158 6.55 -4.63 -11.13
N PRO A 159 5.63 -5.48 -11.64
CA PRO A 159 5.63 -6.90 -11.29
C PRO A 159 6.73 -7.71 -11.97
N GLN A 160 7.23 -7.29 -13.12
CA GLN A 160 8.25 -8.05 -13.86
C GLN A 160 9.63 -7.91 -13.23
N GLU A 161 9.98 -6.70 -12.83
CA GLU A 161 11.26 -6.40 -12.20
C GLU A 161 11.22 -6.57 -10.68
N SER A 162 10.05 -6.83 -10.13
CA SER A 162 9.82 -6.93 -8.69
C SER A 162 10.24 -5.68 -7.92
N GLU A 163 10.07 -4.51 -8.57
CA GLU A 163 10.34 -3.23 -7.93
C GLU A 163 9.09 -2.69 -7.25
N ASP A 164 9.25 -2.13 -6.07
CA ASP A 164 8.20 -1.41 -5.39
C ASP A 164 8.73 -0.12 -4.76
N ALA A 165 7.84 0.87 -4.63
CA ALA A 165 8.18 2.16 -4.05
C ALA A 165 6.96 2.74 -3.34
N PHE A 166 7.22 3.51 -2.28
CA PHE A 166 6.18 4.14 -1.48
C PHE A 166 6.26 5.64 -1.61
N PHE A 167 5.11 6.27 -1.80
CA PHE A 167 5.00 7.72 -1.96
C PHE A 167 4.02 8.27 -0.91
N ARG A 168 4.38 9.43 -0.38
CA ARG A 168 3.52 10.22 0.49
C ARG A 168 3.45 11.64 -0.07
N TYR A 169 2.26 12.17 -0.16
CA TYR A 169 2.01 13.51 -0.69
C TYR A 169 1.62 14.52 0.39
#